data_9b697d9d3b5221c9c1fe191886f950ac
#
_entry.id   9b697d9d3b5221c9c1fe191886f950ac
#
_cell.length_a   1.000
_cell.length_b   1.000
_cell.length_c   1.000
_cell.angle_alpha   90.00
_cell.angle_beta   90.00
_cell.angle_gamma   90.00
#
_symmetry.space_group_name_H-M   'P 1'
#
loop_
_entity.id
_entity.type
_entity.pdbx_description
1 polymer ?
#
loop_
_entity_poly.entity_id
_entity_poly.type
_entity_poly.pdbx_seq_one_letter_code
_entity_poly.pdbx_strand_id
1 'polypeptide(L)'
;MVGEINNGGDLVRAAIHTVDPNIPFRAVTATRGKIMRAEPVAALYEQSKVHHVGMHSKLEDQMCGYTGISSDDSPDRMDAMVWAIFDLMLARRACPIVAPISIESANYWRGA
;
A
#
# COMPACT_ATOMS: atom_id res chain seq x y z
N MET A 1 -6.68 6.06 -3.26
CA MET A 1 -5.30 6.52 -3.58
C MET A 1 -4.57 6.82 -2.28
N VAL A 2 -3.29 6.44 -2.18
CA VAL A 2 -2.43 6.75 -1.03
C VAL A 2 -1.36 7.74 -1.48
N GLY A 3 -1.11 8.78 -0.69
CA GLY A 3 -0.08 9.78 -0.99
C GLY A 3 0.66 10.22 0.27
N GLU A 4 1.97 10.32 0.17
CA GLU A 4 2.81 10.83 1.23
C GLU A 4 2.72 12.36 1.33
N ILE A 5 2.59 12.87 2.54
CA ILE A 5 2.34 14.29 2.81
C ILE A 5 3.43 14.95 3.68
N ASN A 6 4.61 14.38 3.78
CA ASN A 6 5.68 14.90 4.63
C ASN A 6 6.05 16.37 4.33
N ASN A 7 5.97 16.75 3.05
CA ASN A 7 6.21 18.11 2.59
C ASN A 7 5.02 18.58 1.75
N GLY A 8 4.29 19.58 2.21
CA GLY A 8 3.20 20.19 1.46
C GLY A 8 1.92 19.34 1.37
N GLY A 9 1.54 18.66 2.43
CA GLY A 9 0.43 17.71 2.46
C GLY A 9 -0.91 18.22 1.93
N ASP A 10 -1.30 19.41 2.25
CA ASP A 10 -2.53 20.03 1.77
C ASP A 10 -2.48 20.31 0.26
N LEU A 11 -1.31 20.64 -0.26
CA LEU A 11 -1.10 20.88 -1.68
C LEU A 11 -1.24 19.59 -2.50
N VAL A 12 -0.73 18.46 -2.01
CA VAL A 12 -0.86 17.15 -2.67
C VAL A 12 -2.33 16.76 -2.76
N ARG A 13 -3.07 16.88 -1.67
CA ARG A 13 -4.51 16.61 -1.64
C ARG A 13 -5.27 17.53 -2.60
N ALA A 14 -4.99 18.83 -2.56
CA ALA A 14 -5.62 19.82 -3.43
C ALA A 14 -5.37 19.52 -4.92
N ALA A 15 -4.13 19.19 -5.28
CA ALA A 15 -3.78 18.83 -6.65
C ALA A 15 -4.56 17.62 -7.17
N ILE A 16 -4.69 16.57 -6.35
CA ILE A 16 -5.45 15.37 -6.71
C ILE A 16 -6.93 15.69 -6.88
N HIS A 17 -7.52 16.41 -5.92
CA HIS A 17 -8.94 16.77 -5.96
C HIS A 17 -9.27 17.79 -7.05
N THR A 18 -8.30 18.54 -7.57
CA THR A 18 -8.48 19.40 -8.74
C THR A 18 -8.73 18.57 -10.01
N VAL A 19 -8.07 17.41 -10.11
CA VAL A 19 -8.27 16.50 -11.26
C VAL A 19 -9.57 15.72 -11.12
N ASP A 20 -9.83 15.15 -9.95
CA ASP A 20 -11.07 14.44 -9.66
C ASP A 20 -11.39 14.53 -8.14
N PRO A 21 -12.41 15.30 -7.76
CA PRO A 21 -12.79 15.47 -6.35
C PRO A 21 -13.36 14.21 -5.70
N ASN A 22 -13.73 13.19 -6.48
CA ASN A 22 -14.32 11.94 -5.97
C ASN A 22 -13.27 10.87 -5.66
N ILE A 23 -11.98 11.10 -5.96
CA ILE A 23 -10.93 10.16 -5.63
C ILE A 23 -10.78 10.06 -4.10
N PRO A 24 -10.98 8.87 -3.51
CA PRO A 24 -10.74 8.66 -2.09
C PRO A 24 -9.23 8.76 -1.83
N PHE A 25 -8.80 9.86 -1.26
CA PHE A 25 -7.39 10.12 -0.96
C PHE A 25 -7.08 9.87 0.52
N ARG A 26 -6.11 9.02 0.77
CA ARG A 26 -5.56 8.76 2.09
C ARG A 26 -4.16 9.34 2.20
N ALA A 27 -4.01 10.30 3.08
CA ALA A 27 -2.71 10.86 3.42
C ALA A 27 -1.93 9.94 4.35
N VAL A 28 -0.66 9.76 4.08
CA VAL A 28 0.27 9.02 4.93
C VAL A 28 1.49 9.87 5.21
N THR A 29 2.07 9.67 6.40
CA THR A 29 3.28 10.38 6.82
C THR A 29 4.39 9.37 7.06
N ALA A 30 5.57 9.60 6.49
CA ALA A 30 6.72 8.76 6.72
C ALA A 30 7.29 9.04 8.12
N THR A 31 7.10 8.12 9.03
CA THR A 31 7.69 8.14 10.38
C THR A 31 8.96 7.30 10.46
N ARG A 32 9.22 6.45 9.47
CA ARG A 32 10.36 5.55 9.38
C ARG A 32 11.05 5.68 8.03
N GLY A 33 12.35 5.36 7.99
CA GLY A 33 13.12 5.37 6.74
C GLY A 33 12.57 4.39 5.69
N LYS A 34 12.91 4.63 4.43
CA LYS A 34 12.45 3.82 3.28
C LYS A 34 12.74 2.34 3.45
N ILE A 35 13.93 1.97 3.94
CA ILE A 35 14.33 0.58 4.18
C ILE A 35 13.38 -0.10 5.17
N MET A 36 13.11 0.54 6.30
CA MET A 36 12.27 -0.04 7.34
C MET A 36 10.82 -0.23 6.90
N ARG A 37 10.35 0.54 5.92
CA ARG A 37 9.04 0.33 5.29
C ARG A 37 9.07 -0.78 4.25
N ALA A 38 10.18 -0.91 3.53
CA ALA A 38 10.34 -1.90 2.48
C ALA A 38 10.53 -3.33 3.01
N GLU A 39 11.18 -3.52 4.15
CA GLU A 39 11.44 -4.85 4.72
C GLU A 39 10.19 -5.71 4.91
N PRO A 40 9.11 -5.27 5.56
CA PRO A 40 7.90 -6.09 5.70
C PRO A 40 7.20 -6.35 4.35
N VAL A 41 7.35 -5.46 3.39
CA VAL A 41 6.84 -5.67 2.03
C VAL A 41 7.68 -6.72 1.30
N ALA A 42 9.00 -6.69 1.41
CA ALA A 42 9.88 -7.72 0.87
C ALA A 42 9.54 -9.10 1.43
N ALA A 43 9.25 -9.21 2.72
CA ALA A 43 8.79 -10.45 3.33
C ALA A 43 7.48 -10.99 2.72
N LEU A 44 6.56 -10.11 2.31
CA LEU A 44 5.34 -10.53 1.60
C LEU A 44 5.64 -11.10 0.20
N TYR A 45 6.64 -10.56 -0.50
CA TYR A 45 7.11 -11.13 -1.76
C TYR A 45 7.73 -12.51 -1.56
N GLU A 46 8.59 -12.67 -0.57
CA GLU A 46 9.20 -13.97 -0.22
C GLU A 46 8.14 -15.04 0.13
N GLN A 47 7.05 -14.63 0.78
CA GLN A 47 5.92 -15.49 1.10
C GLN A 47 4.97 -15.74 -0.08
N SER A 48 5.31 -15.27 -1.27
CA SER A 48 4.46 -15.37 -2.46
C SER A 48 3.05 -14.77 -2.29
N LYS A 49 2.93 -13.72 -1.48
CA LYS A 49 1.65 -13.02 -1.24
C LYS A 49 1.44 -11.83 -2.17
N VAL A 50 2.48 -11.41 -2.87
CA VAL A 50 2.45 -10.29 -3.81
C VAL A 50 3.00 -10.77 -5.14
N HIS A 51 2.28 -10.50 -6.22
CA HIS A 51 2.65 -10.87 -7.57
C HIS A 51 2.43 -9.68 -8.51
N HIS A 52 3.30 -9.53 -9.49
CA HIS A 52 3.10 -8.58 -10.58
C HIS A 52 2.28 -9.23 -11.68
N VAL A 53 1.28 -8.53 -12.17
CA VAL A 53 0.52 -8.92 -13.36
C VAL A 53 1.06 -8.15 -14.54
N GLY A 54 1.71 -8.84 -15.48
CA GLY A 54 2.41 -8.23 -16.60
C GLY A 54 3.83 -7.77 -16.25
N MET A 55 4.44 -7.05 -17.17
CA MET A 55 5.84 -6.64 -17.10
C MET A 55 5.92 -5.18 -16.62
N HIS A 56 6.62 -4.93 -15.53
CA HIS A 56 6.83 -3.62 -14.96
C HIS A 56 8.33 -3.30 -14.81
N SER A 57 9.06 -3.38 -15.93
CA SER A 57 10.52 -3.34 -15.96
C SER A 57 11.13 -2.20 -15.15
N LYS A 58 10.62 -0.97 -15.30
CA LYS A 58 11.15 0.20 -14.57
C LYS A 58 10.95 0.12 -13.05
N LEU A 59 9.89 -0.51 -12.58
CA LEU A 59 9.66 -0.77 -11.17
C LEU A 59 10.56 -1.89 -10.67
N GLU A 60 10.61 -2.98 -11.41
CA GLU A 60 11.38 -4.17 -11.07
C GLU A 60 12.88 -3.88 -11.04
N ASP A 61 13.38 -3.06 -11.97
CA ASP A 61 14.77 -2.58 -11.97
C ASP A 61 15.09 -1.78 -10.70
N GLN A 62 14.19 -0.89 -10.26
CA GLN A 62 14.37 -0.17 -9.00
C GLN A 62 14.35 -1.09 -7.78
N MET A 63 13.47 -2.09 -7.77
CA MET A 63 13.40 -3.07 -6.68
C MET A 63 14.68 -3.91 -6.58
N CYS A 64 15.20 -4.38 -7.71
CA CYS A 64 16.43 -5.19 -7.76
C CYS A 64 17.69 -4.38 -7.47
N GLY A 65 17.72 -3.11 -7.88
CA GLY A 65 18.86 -2.21 -7.71
C GLY A 65 18.94 -1.51 -6.35
N TYR A 66 17.89 -1.59 -5.54
CA TYR A 66 17.83 -0.88 -4.26
C TYR A 66 18.63 -1.60 -3.18
N THR A 67 19.75 -1.01 -2.78
CA THR A 67 20.64 -1.56 -1.74
C THR A 67 20.41 -0.96 -0.36
N GLY A 68 19.55 0.07 -0.26
CA GLY A 68 19.34 0.81 0.98
C GLY A 68 20.47 1.79 1.35
N ILE A 69 21.54 1.80 0.59
CA ILE A 69 22.60 2.80 0.73
C ILE A 69 22.10 4.06 0.03
N SER A 70 22.22 5.21 0.69
CA SER A 70 21.79 6.48 0.11
C SER A 70 22.57 6.76 -1.16
N SER A 71 21.95 6.47 -2.28
CA SER A 71 22.35 6.95 -3.59
C SER A 71 21.49 8.16 -3.94
N ASP A 72 22.01 9.05 -4.76
CA ASP A 72 21.32 10.27 -5.19
C ASP A 72 20.04 10.00 -5.98
N ASP A 73 19.77 8.76 -6.32
CA ASP A 73 18.61 8.33 -7.09
C ASP A 73 17.54 7.74 -6.17
N SER A 74 16.47 8.51 -5.99
CA SER A 74 15.32 8.06 -5.18
C SER A 74 14.50 7.04 -5.97
N PRO A 75 14.28 5.82 -5.46
CA PRO A 75 13.49 4.80 -6.16
C PRO A 75 11.98 5.09 -6.04
N ASP A 76 11.51 6.14 -6.69
CA ASP A 76 10.16 6.67 -6.54
C ASP A 76 9.05 5.67 -6.84
N ARG A 77 9.24 4.83 -7.87
CA ARG A 77 8.26 3.79 -8.23
C ARG A 77 8.20 2.70 -7.17
N MET A 78 9.36 2.28 -6.68
CA MET A 78 9.44 1.31 -5.60
C MET A 78 8.82 1.86 -4.31
N ASP A 79 9.09 3.10 -3.95
CA ASP A 79 8.54 3.73 -2.74
C ASP A 79 7.01 3.86 -2.84
N ALA A 80 6.49 4.25 -3.99
CA ALA A 80 5.04 4.29 -4.24
C ALA A 80 4.38 2.91 -4.11
N MET A 81 5.00 1.87 -4.65
CA MET A 81 4.53 0.49 -4.52
C MET A 81 4.57 0.00 -3.07
N VAL A 82 5.66 0.29 -2.35
CA VAL A 82 5.79 -0.05 -0.92
C VAL A 82 4.67 0.59 -0.10
N TRP A 83 4.35 1.86 -0.33
CA TRP A 83 3.23 2.52 0.33
C TRP A 83 1.88 1.87 0.03
N ALA A 84 1.65 1.50 -1.21
CA ALA A 84 0.40 0.86 -1.61
C ALA A 84 0.22 -0.51 -0.93
N ILE A 85 1.24 -1.35 -0.95
CA ILE A 85 1.20 -2.68 -0.32
C ILE A 85 1.13 -2.56 1.20
N PHE A 86 1.89 -1.64 1.79
CA PHE A 86 1.86 -1.39 3.23
C PHE A 86 0.44 -1.00 3.68
N ASP A 87 -0.20 -0.07 2.98
CA ASP A 87 -1.57 0.34 3.29
C ASP A 87 -2.58 -0.79 3.13
N LEU A 88 -2.48 -1.55 2.04
CA LEU A 88 -3.44 -2.60 1.74
C LEU A 88 -3.32 -3.84 2.63
N MET A 89 -2.11 -4.24 2.97
CA MET A 89 -1.85 -5.54 3.59
C MET A 89 -1.38 -5.46 5.04
N LEU A 90 -0.70 -4.39 5.41
CA LEU A 90 -0.09 -4.27 6.73
C LEU A 90 -0.85 -3.31 7.64
N ALA A 91 -1.22 -2.14 7.16
CA ALA A 91 -1.93 -1.15 7.97
C ALA A 91 -3.38 -1.58 8.30
N ARG A 92 -4.03 -2.32 7.42
CA ARG A 92 -5.42 -2.78 7.60
C ARG A 92 -5.58 -3.99 8.52
N ARG A 93 -4.51 -4.61 8.96
CA ARG A 93 -4.59 -5.71 9.93
C ARG A 93 -5.09 -5.29 11.32
N ALA A 94 -5.17 -4.00 11.60
CA ALA A 94 -5.75 -3.47 12.81
C ALA A 94 -7.28 -3.29 12.75
N CYS A 95 -7.91 -3.59 11.62
CA CYS A 95 -9.35 -3.57 11.53
C CYS A 95 -9.87 -5.00 11.78
N PRO A 96 -10.56 -5.28 12.88
CA PRO A 96 -11.25 -6.55 13.06
C PRO A 96 -12.44 -6.56 12.09
N ILE A 97 -12.17 -6.95 10.86
CA ILE A 97 -13.23 -7.22 9.91
C ILE A 97 -13.43 -8.71 9.88
N VAL A 98 -14.10 -9.18 10.84
CA VAL A 98 -15.23 -10.09 10.64
C VAL A 98 -16.17 -9.80 11.81
N ALA A 99 -17.23 -9.05 11.57
CA ALA A 99 -18.41 -9.29 12.36
C ALA A 99 -18.65 -10.82 12.28
N PRO A 100 -18.73 -11.54 13.41
CA PRO A 100 -19.05 -12.95 13.34
C PRO A 100 -20.35 -13.04 12.53
N ILE A 101 -20.32 -13.82 11.46
CA ILE A 101 -21.54 -14.20 10.76
C ILE A 101 -22.39 -14.82 11.85
N SER A 102 -23.43 -14.14 12.27
CA SER A 102 -24.31 -14.65 13.30
C SER A 102 -24.84 -15.99 12.80
N ILE A 103 -24.77 -16.99 13.67
CA ILE A 103 -25.21 -18.36 13.34
C ILE A 103 -26.67 -18.40 12.86
N GLU A 104 -27.44 -17.36 13.11
CA GLU A 104 -28.78 -17.16 12.56
C GLU A 104 -28.84 -17.11 11.03
N SER A 105 -27.81 -16.61 10.36
CA SER A 105 -27.76 -16.60 8.89
C SER A 105 -27.52 -18.00 8.29
N ALA A 106 -26.95 -18.92 9.06
CA ALA A 106 -26.71 -20.28 8.60
C ALA A 106 -27.98 -21.11 8.50
N ASN A 107 -29.07 -20.73 9.15
CA ASN A 107 -30.34 -21.42 9.11
C ASN A 107 -31.23 -21.02 7.93
N TYR A 108 -30.89 -19.97 7.21
CA TYR A 108 -31.67 -19.52 6.04
C TYR A 108 -31.72 -20.57 4.92
N TRP A 109 -30.70 -21.39 4.81
CA TRP A 109 -30.62 -22.44 3.77
C TRP A 109 -31.21 -23.81 4.21
N ARG A 110 -31.67 -23.96 5.44
CA ARG A 110 -32.27 -25.22 5.95
C ARG A 110 -33.77 -25.27 5.87
N GLY A 111 -34.41 -24.19 5.42
CA GLY A 111 -35.87 -24.10 5.30
C GLY A 111 -36.43 -24.25 3.88
N ALA A 112 -35.58 -24.70 2.94
CA ALA A 112 -36.01 -24.94 1.56
C ALA A 112 -36.11 -26.43 1.28
#